data_29e3fba177a7ac490f56fc2880fe4cbd
#
_entry.id   29e3fba177a7ac490f56fc2880fe4cbd
#
_cell.length_a   1.000
_cell.length_b   1.000
_cell.length_c   1.000
_cell.angle_alpha   90.00
_cell.angle_beta   90.00
_cell.angle_gamma   90.00
#
_symmetry.space_group_name_H-M   'P 1'
#
loop_
_entity.id
_entity.type
_entity.pdbx_description
1 polymer ?
#
loop_
_entity_poly.entity_id
_entity_poly.type
_entity_poly.pdbx_seq_one_letter_code
_entity_poly.pdbx_strand_id
1 'polypeptide(L)'
;MHRSRLAGFIVDCKDADVEEAARFWSAALGMGARAREETYVPLDASARDLAIEVQTVSHESRVHLDIESDDVDAEADRLERLGARRVQKVRTWWVMEAPTGQRFCVIRAKADLRGAAGATEWRE
;
A
#
# COMPACT_ATOMS: atom_id res chain seq x y z
N MET A 1 12.95 18.12 0.75
CA MET A 1 11.77 17.93 1.64
C MET A 1 10.69 17.15 0.93
N HIS A 2 10.13 16.18 1.60
CA HIS A 2 9.01 15.41 1.07
C HIS A 2 8.11 14.95 2.22
N ARG A 3 6.94 14.40 1.90
CA ARG A 3 5.96 13.94 2.88
C ARG A 3 5.57 12.51 2.61
N SER A 4 5.26 11.79 3.66
CA SER A 4 4.71 10.45 3.55
C SER A 4 3.77 10.11 4.70
N ARG A 5 2.95 9.10 4.48
CA ARG A 5 2.08 8.52 5.52
C ARG A 5 1.72 7.08 5.15
N LEU A 6 1.24 6.35 6.14
CA LEU A 6 0.62 5.05 5.87
C LEU A 6 -0.59 5.27 4.96
N ALA A 7 -0.60 4.64 3.80
CA ALA A 7 -1.75 4.69 2.89
C ALA A 7 -2.80 3.64 3.26
N GLY A 8 -2.37 2.42 3.56
CA GLY A 8 -3.28 1.34 3.89
C GLY A 8 -2.63 -0.03 3.80
N PHE A 9 -3.48 -1.02 3.60
CA PHE A 9 -3.11 -2.44 3.61
C PHE A 9 -3.61 -3.12 2.35
N ILE A 10 -2.81 -4.04 1.84
CA ILE A 10 -3.19 -4.88 0.70
C ILE A 10 -3.26 -6.33 1.18
N VAL A 11 -4.41 -6.96 0.98
CA VAL A 11 -4.61 -8.37 1.31
C VAL A 11 -4.27 -9.18 0.06
N ASP A 12 -3.10 -9.76 0.04
CA ASP A 12 -2.60 -10.54 -1.09
C ASP A 12 -3.11 -11.98 -0.99
N CYS A 13 -3.78 -12.43 -2.06
CA CYS A 13 -4.42 -13.74 -2.11
C CYS A 13 -3.80 -14.54 -3.25
N LYS A 14 -3.06 -15.59 -2.91
CA LYS A 14 -2.34 -16.41 -3.89
C LYS A 14 -3.31 -17.08 -4.86
N ASP A 15 -3.11 -16.86 -6.15
CA ASP A 15 -3.84 -17.48 -7.27
C ASP A 15 -5.38 -17.42 -7.12
N ALA A 16 -5.88 -16.44 -6.37
CA ALA A 16 -7.32 -16.33 -6.09
C ALA A 16 -8.08 -15.72 -7.27
N ASP A 17 -9.36 -16.11 -7.37
CA ASP A 17 -10.33 -15.29 -8.08
C ASP A 17 -10.53 -14.03 -7.21
N VAL A 18 -10.11 -12.88 -7.72
CA VAL A 18 -10.06 -11.67 -6.90
C VAL A 18 -11.45 -11.21 -6.47
N GLU A 19 -12.48 -11.46 -7.27
CA GLU A 19 -13.83 -11.06 -6.90
C GLU A 19 -14.41 -11.95 -5.81
N GLU A 20 -14.11 -13.26 -5.82
CA GLU A 20 -14.47 -14.14 -4.72
C GLU A 20 -13.74 -13.79 -3.44
N ALA A 21 -12.43 -13.52 -3.53
CA ALA A 21 -11.65 -13.07 -2.38
C ALA A 21 -12.20 -11.76 -1.81
N ALA A 22 -12.54 -10.82 -2.68
CA ALA A 22 -13.12 -9.55 -2.27
C ALA A 22 -14.48 -9.73 -1.59
N ARG A 23 -15.31 -10.64 -2.06
CA ARG A 23 -16.60 -10.93 -1.41
C ARG A 23 -16.39 -11.40 0.03
N PHE A 24 -15.42 -12.31 0.23
CA PHE A 24 -15.11 -12.78 1.59
C PHE A 24 -14.67 -11.63 2.49
N TRP A 25 -13.67 -10.87 2.05
CA TRP A 25 -13.10 -9.80 2.89
C TRP A 25 -14.07 -8.63 3.10
N SER A 26 -14.86 -8.30 2.08
CA SER A 26 -15.93 -7.31 2.19
C SER A 26 -16.94 -7.72 3.27
N ALA A 27 -17.38 -8.96 3.25
CA ALA A 27 -18.32 -9.47 4.24
C ALA A 27 -17.68 -9.56 5.63
N ALA A 28 -16.45 -10.05 5.70
CA ALA A 28 -15.74 -10.21 6.97
C ALA A 28 -15.49 -8.88 7.68
N LEU A 29 -15.15 -7.83 6.91
CA LEU A 29 -14.79 -6.53 7.47
C LEU A 29 -15.96 -5.54 7.52
N GLY A 30 -17.08 -5.86 6.88
CA GLY A 30 -18.20 -4.95 6.79
C GLY A 30 -17.91 -3.73 5.91
N MET A 31 -17.05 -3.88 4.90
CA MET A 31 -16.67 -2.83 3.97
C MET A 31 -17.13 -3.19 2.57
N GLY A 32 -17.84 -2.28 1.89
CA GLY A 32 -18.32 -2.54 0.53
C GLY A 32 -17.18 -2.70 -0.46
N ALA A 33 -17.30 -3.66 -1.36
CA ALA A 33 -16.35 -3.82 -2.45
C ALA A 33 -16.67 -2.81 -3.55
N ARG A 34 -15.63 -2.14 -4.06
CA ARG A 34 -15.73 -1.20 -5.18
C ARG A 34 -15.45 -1.93 -6.49
N ALA A 35 -15.49 -1.21 -7.61
CA ALA A 35 -15.24 -1.80 -8.92
C ALA A 35 -13.81 -2.36 -9.00
N ARG A 36 -13.68 -3.54 -9.60
CA ARG A 36 -12.40 -4.19 -9.80
C ARG A 36 -11.49 -3.34 -10.69
N GLU A 37 -10.21 -3.29 -10.31
CA GLU A 37 -9.16 -2.64 -11.09
C GLU A 37 -8.05 -3.66 -11.37
N GLU A 38 -7.95 -4.15 -12.59
CA GLU A 38 -6.96 -5.16 -13.00
C GLU A 38 -6.92 -6.36 -12.03
N THR A 39 -5.93 -6.42 -11.14
CA THR A 39 -5.69 -7.56 -10.24
C THR A 39 -6.17 -7.32 -8.82
N TYR A 40 -6.84 -6.21 -8.56
CA TYR A 40 -7.28 -5.91 -7.20
C TYR A 40 -8.67 -5.30 -7.15
N VAL A 41 -9.28 -5.40 -5.98
CA VAL A 41 -10.58 -4.81 -5.67
C VAL A 41 -10.43 -3.94 -4.43
N PRO A 42 -10.65 -2.63 -4.54
CA PRO A 42 -10.67 -1.77 -3.37
C PRO A 42 -11.89 -2.05 -2.51
N LEU A 43 -11.71 -2.02 -1.20
CA LEU A 43 -12.80 -2.02 -0.23
C LEU A 43 -13.04 -0.61 0.28
N ASP A 44 -14.26 -0.28 0.65
CA ASP A 44 -14.59 1.05 1.16
C ASP A 44 -14.15 1.20 2.62
N ALA A 45 -12.94 1.71 2.80
CA ALA A 45 -12.35 2.03 4.09
C ALA A 45 -12.21 3.54 4.29
N SER A 46 -12.95 4.34 3.52
CA SER A 46 -12.82 5.80 3.51
C SER A 46 -13.10 6.41 4.89
N ALA A 47 -14.00 5.82 5.69
CA ALA A 47 -14.29 6.29 7.04
C ALA A 47 -13.08 6.23 7.98
N ARG A 48 -12.05 5.45 7.64
CA ARG A 48 -10.82 5.31 8.41
C ARG A 48 -9.64 6.04 7.76
N ASP A 49 -9.87 6.74 6.66
CA ASP A 49 -8.82 7.37 5.84
C ASP A 49 -7.70 6.40 5.48
N LEU A 50 -8.08 5.17 5.15
CA LEU A 50 -7.16 4.11 4.74
C LEU A 50 -7.60 3.54 3.41
N ALA A 51 -6.64 3.07 2.63
CA ALA A 51 -6.89 2.26 1.44
C ALA A 51 -6.74 0.79 1.82
N ILE A 52 -7.79 -0.01 1.63
CA ILE A 52 -7.72 -1.45 1.84
C ILE A 52 -8.12 -2.11 0.53
N GLU A 53 -7.22 -2.93 -0.01
CA GLU A 53 -7.41 -3.58 -1.30
C GLU A 53 -7.19 -5.07 -1.16
N VAL A 54 -7.94 -5.85 -1.92
CA VAL A 54 -7.78 -7.29 -2.02
C VAL A 54 -7.19 -7.56 -3.39
N GLN A 55 -6.06 -8.25 -3.43
CA GLN A 55 -5.28 -8.44 -4.65
C GLN A 55 -4.99 -9.92 -4.90
N THR A 56 -5.10 -10.37 -6.15
CA THR A 56 -4.62 -11.70 -6.53
C THR A 56 -3.14 -11.60 -6.88
N VAL A 57 -2.38 -12.57 -6.39
CA VAL A 57 -0.91 -12.60 -6.54
C VAL A 57 -0.45 -14.04 -6.84
N SER A 58 0.79 -14.18 -7.28
CA SER A 58 1.40 -15.50 -7.52
C SER A 58 2.25 -16.01 -6.35
N HIS A 59 2.66 -15.12 -5.45
CA HIS A 59 3.41 -15.51 -4.25
C HIS A 59 2.47 -15.95 -3.13
N GLU A 60 3.01 -16.42 -2.01
CA GLU A 60 2.22 -16.84 -0.86
C GLU A 60 1.34 -15.68 -0.34
N SER A 61 0.16 -16.03 0.15
CA SER A 61 -0.79 -15.06 0.70
C SER A 61 -0.19 -14.34 1.90
N ARG A 62 -0.40 -13.03 1.94
CA ARG A 62 0.10 -12.18 3.04
C ARG A 62 -0.63 -10.84 3.01
N VAL A 63 -0.41 -10.03 4.03
CA VAL A 63 -0.84 -8.64 4.06
C VAL A 63 0.42 -7.77 3.99
N HIS A 64 0.43 -6.77 3.13
CA HIS A 64 1.54 -5.82 3.12
C HIS A 64 1.04 -4.39 3.30
N LEU A 65 1.92 -3.53 3.79
CA LEU A 65 1.64 -2.10 3.97
C LEU A 65 1.97 -1.33 2.71
N ASP A 66 1.20 -0.29 2.44
CA ASP A 66 1.57 0.76 1.49
C ASP A 66 1.87 2.04 2.25
N ILE A 67 3.01 2.65 1.93
CA ILE A 67 3.34 4.01 2.35
C ILE A 67 3.16 4.91 1.13
N GLU A 68 2.35 5.95 1.25
CA GLU A 68 2.21 6.92 0.16
C GLU A 68 3.10 8.13 0.39
N SER A 69 3.63 8.67 -0.68
CA SER A 69 4.52 9.83 -0.62
C SER A 69 4.32 10.75 -1.81
N ASP A 70 4.57 12.03 -1.60
CA ASP A 70 4.61 13.02 -2.67
C ASP A 70 5.94 13.00 -3.44
N ASP A 71 6.92 12.24 -2.96
CA ASP A 71 8.19 11.96 -3.65
C ASP A 71 8.63 10.54 -3.32
N VAL A 72 8.27 9.61 -4.18
CA VAL A 72 8.51 8.17 -3.96
C VAL A 72 10.00 7.85 -3.83
N ASP A 73 10.84 8.46 -4.68
CA ASP A 73 12.27 8.18 -4.65
C ASP A 73 12.93 8.76 -3.39
N ALA A 74 12.56 9.95 -2.97
CA ALA A 74 13.06 10.52 -1.72
C ALA A 74 12.63 9.71 -0.50
N GLU A 75 11.41 9.19 -0.51
CA GLU A 75 10.95 8.31 0.57
C GLU A 75 11.70 6.99 0.58
N ALA A 76 11.92 6.39 -0.58
CA ALA A 76 12.73 5.16 -0.67
C ALA A 76 14.16 5.41 -0.16
N ASP A 77 14.77 6.54 -0.49
CA ASP A 77 16.09 6.92 0.03
C ASP A 77 16.08 7.03 1.56
N ARG A 78 15.05 7.66 2.11
CA ARG A 78 14.91 7.81 3.57
C ARG A 78 14.80 6.43 4.24
N LEU A 79 13.99 5.55 3.67
CA LEU A 79 13.77 4.22 4.23
C LEU A 79 15.02 3.35 4.15
N GLU A 80 15.83 3.51 3.09
CA GLU A 80 17.13 2.84 3.01
C GLU A 80 18.07 3.29 4.11
N ARG A 81 18.06 4.57 4.45
CA ARG A 81 18.86 5.08 5.58
C ARG A 81 18.41 4.48 6.91
N LEU A 82 17.15 4.05 7.01
CA LEU A 82 16.62 3.37 8.20
C LEU A 82 16.89 1.86 8.22
N GLY A 83 17.47 1.32 7.14
CA GLY A 83 17.82 -0.09 7.06
C GLY A 83 16.98 -0.94 6.10
N ALA A 84 16.01 -0.36 5.44
CA ALA A 84 15.27 -1.08 4.39
C ALA A 84 16.11 -1.21 3.12
N ARG A 85 15.74 -2.12 2.25
CA ARG A 85 16.37 -2.24 0.93
C ARG A 85 15.32 -2.20 -0.18
N ARG A 86 15.71 -1.66 -1.32
CA ARG A 86 14.87 -1.69 -2.51
C ARG A 86 14.92 -3.08 -3.12
N VAL A 87 13.76 -3.62 -3.46
CA VAL A 87 13.67 -4.93 -4.09
C VAL A 87 13.42 -4.77 -5.59
N GLN A 88 12.43 -3.96 -5.96
CA GLN A 88 12.02 -3.83 -7.35
C GLN A 88 11.26 -2.53 -7.57
N LYS A 89 11.56 -1.85 -8.67
CA LYS A 89 10.73 -0.74 -9.15
C LYS A 89 9.64 -1.32 -10.04
N VAL A 90 8.37 -0.97 -9.75
CA VAL A 90 7.23 -1.37 -10.56
C VAL A 90 6.49 -0.11 -10.98
N ARG A 91 6.56 0.25 -12.28
CA ARG A 91 5.97 1.50 -12.79
C ARG A 91 6.44 2.71 -11.96
N THR A 92 5.59 3.26 -11.09
CA THR A 92 5.90 4.46 -10.31
C THR A 92 6.21 4.18 -8.84
N TRP A 93 6.12 2.92 -8.39
CA TRP A 93 6.31 2.61 -6.98
C TRP A 93 7.50 1.67 -6.75
N TRP A 94 7.98 1.65 -5.52
CA TRP A 94 9.03 0.74 -5.09
C TRP A 94 8.47 -0.37 -4.22
N VAL A 95 8.81 -1.60 -4.54
CA VAL A 95 8.69 -2.72 -3.60
C VAL A 95 9.96 -2.72 -2.77
N MET A 96 9.81 -2.72 -1.45
CA MET A 96 10.92 -2.67 -0.51
C MET A 96 10.83 -3.80 0.50
N GLU A 97 11.94 -4.06 1.18
CA GLU A 97 11.97 -5.02 2.28
C GLU A 97 12.49 -4.31 3.53
N ALA A 98 11.74 -4.43 4.61
CA ALA A 98 12.12 -3.89 5.90
C ALA A 98 13.29 -4.70 6.51
N PRO A 99 14.09 -4.11 7.41
CA PRO A 99 15.13 -4.88 8.11
C PRO A 99 14.58 -6.07 8.91
N THR A 100 13.28 -6.05 9.21
CA THR A 100 12.57 -7.14 9.89
C THR A 100 11.97 -8.17 8.93
N GLY A 101 12.22 -8.02 7.62
CA GLY A 101 11.86 -9.02 6.62
C GLY A 101 10.54 -8.83 5.89
N GLN A 102 9.69 -7.90 6.33
CA GLN A 102 8.41 -7.66 5.66
C GLN A 102 8.62 -6.93 4.34
N ARG A 103 7.90 -7.36 3.31
CA ARG A 103 7.76 -6.62 2.07
C ARG A 103 6.69 -5.55 2.23
N PHE A 104 6.94 -4.38 1.65
CA PHE A 104 5.98 -3.27 1.64
C PHE A 104 6.23 -2.43 0.40
N CYS A 105 5.30 -1.53 0.09
CA CYS A 105 5.42 -0.69 -1.10
C CYS A 105 5.44 0.78 -0.72
N VAL A 106 6.21 1.56 -1.48
CA VAL A 106 6.20 3.02 -1.45
C VAL A 106 5.53 3.48 -2.73
N ILE A 107 4.36 4.09 -2.60
CA ILE A 107 3.51 4.47 -3.72
C ILE A 107 3.36 5.99 -3.80
N ARG A 108 3.00 6.47 -4.98
CA ARG A 108 2.71 7.90 -5.18
C ARG A 108 1.39 8.26 -4.51
N ALA A 109 1.39 9.31 -3.70
CA ALA A 109 0.15 9.83 -3.13
C ALA A 109 -0.75 10.40 -4.23
N LYS A 110 -2.03 10.09 -4.19
CA LYS A 110 -3.03 10.62 -5.12
C LYS A 110 -3.53 11.99 -4.70
N ALA A 111 -3.49 12.26 -3.40
CA ALA A 111 -3.92 13.54 -2.83
C ALA A 111 -2.71 14.37 -2.41
N ASP A 112 -2.96 15.66 -2.17
CA ASP A 112 -1.94 16.55 -1.61
C ASP A 112 -1.70 16.17 -0.15
N LEU A 113 -0.47 15.84 0.20
CA LEU A 113 -0.11 15.46 1.57
C LEU A 113 0.20 16.65 2.48
N ARG A 114 0.21 17.87 1.95
CA ARG A 114 0.41 19.06 2.78
C ARG A 114 -0.78 19.22 3.72
N GLY A 115 -0.52 19.17 5.03
CA GLY A 115 -1.58 19.25 6.02
C GLY A 115 -2.50 18.03 6.10
N ALA A 116 -2.18 16.95 5.38
CA ALA A 116 -2.99 15.72 5.43
C ALA A 116 -2.82 15.02 6.78
N ALA A 117 -3.91 14.44 7.29
CA ALA A 117 -3.88 13.73 8.56
C ALA A 117 -2.88 12.57 8.50
N GLY A 118 -2.05 12.44 9.52
CA GLY A 118 -1.06 11.39 9.63
C GLY A 118 0.18 11.56 8.75
N ALA A 119 0.24 12.60 7.93
CA ALA A 119 1.41 12.84 7.08
C ALA A 119 2.55 13.47 7.89
N THR A 120 3.75 12.96 7.68
CA THR A 120 4.97 13.54 8.26
C THR A 120 5.74 14.26 7.15
N GLU A 121 6.21 15.44 7.46
CA GLU A 121 7.08 16.20 6.60
C GLU A 121 8.53 15.89 6.96
N TRP A 122 9.28 15.38 6.00
CA TRP A 122 10.68 14.99 6.19
C TRP A 122 11.60 16.05 5.60
N ARG A 123 12.50 16.52 6.42
CA ARG A 123 13.50 17.50 6.02
C ARG A 123 14.86 16.80 6.01
N GLU A 124 15.37 16.53 4.83
CA GLU A 124 16.68 15.91 4.60
C GLU A 124 17.74 16.97 4.29
#